data_bf25fdb7d13ab037fb92db31bbda6da9
#
_entry.id   bf25fdb7d13ab037fb92db31bbda6da9
#
_cell.length_a   1.000
_cell.length_b   1.000
_cell.length_c   1.000
_cell.angle_alpha   90.00
_cell.angle_beta   90.00
_cell.angle_gamma   90.00
#
_symmetry.space_group_name_H-M   'P 1'
#
loop_
_entity.id
_entity.type
_entity.pdbx_description
1 polymer ?
#
loop_
_entity_poly.entity_id
_entity_poly.type
_entity_poly.pdbx_seq_one_letter_code
_entity_poly.pdbx_strand_id
1 'polypeptide(L)'
;MIHPSAIVSSKAEIHPNAYIGPWCIVEDNVKIASGVRLEARVRVVSCTEIGENTKVFDGCVLGEAPQDLKYNQEETFLKIGKNCIIREYCTLNRGTIASGSTEISDGVLLMAYVHVAHDCRIGEGAVIANACQ
;
A
#
# COMPACT_ATOMS: atom_id res chain seq x y z
N MET A 1 13.61 10.21 4.64
CA MET A 1 13.81 10.29 6.10
C MET A 1 12.78 9.41 6.81
N ILE A 2 13.21 8.65 7.77
CA ILE A 2 12.33 7.78 8.57
C ILE A 2 12.12 8.45 9.92
N HIS A 3 10.87 8.75 10.27
CA HIS A 3 10.57 9.38 11.55
C HIS A 3 10.97 8.43 12.71
N PRO A 4 11.56 8.96 13.81
CA PRO A 4 12.02 8.10 14.91
C PRO A 4 10.97 7.21 15.55
N SER A 5 9.69 7.58 15.48
CA SER A 5 8.61 6.77 16.04
C SER A 5 8.14 5.67 15.10
N ALA A 6 8.58 5.65 13.83
CA ALA A 6 8.19 4.62 12.90
C ALA A 6 8.90 3.30 13.21
N ILE A 7 8.20 2.20 12.99
CA ILE A 7 8.77 0.86 13.16
C ILE A 7 8.97 0.27 11.77
N VAL A 8 10.22 0.16 11.35
CA VAL A 8 10.58 -0.27 10.00
C VAL A 8 11.43 -1.51 10.08
N SER A 9 11.01 -2.58 9.42
CA SER A 9 11.79 -3.81 9.37
C SER A 9 13.12 -3.60 8.66
N SER A 10 14.17 -4.22 9.19
CA SER A 10 15.48 -4.21 8.52
C SER A 10 15.46 -4.96 7.18
N LYS A 11 14.43 -5.76 6.94
CA LYS A 11 14.25 -6.50 5.68
C LYS A 11 13.39 -5.76 4.66
N ALA A 12 13.00 -4.53 4.95
CA ALA A 12 12.31 -3.68 3.98
C ALA A 12 13.34 -2.93 3.15
N GLU A 13 13.03 -2.75 1.87
CA GLU A 13 13.88 -1.97 0.96
C GLU A 13 13.25 -0.58 0.78
N ILE A 14 13.84 0.43 1.43
CA ILE A 14 13.30 1.79 1.42
C ILE A 14 14.32 2.70 0.75
N HIS A 15 13.90 3.37 -0.33
CA HIS A 15 14.79 4.31 -1.02
C HIS A 15 15.18 5.45 -0.07
N PRO A 16 16.45 5.90 -0.09
CA PRO A 16 16.92 6.94 0.85
C PRO A 16 16.14 8.24 0.84
N ASN A 17 15.52 8.62 -0.28
CA ASN A 17 14.74 9.85 -0.36
C ASN A 17 13.25 9.66 -0.09
N ALA A 18 12.82 8.47 0.28
CA ALA A 18 11.44 8.25 0.71
C ALA A 18 11.24 8.84 2.12
N TYR A 19 10.01 9.26 2.40
CA TYR A 19 9.63 9.75 3.72
C TYR A 19 8.69 8.76 4.40
N ILE A 20 9.04 8.33 5.60
CA ILE A 20 8.21 7.46 6.44
C ILE A 20 7.83 8.26 7.67
N GLY A 21 6.57 8.61 7.80
CA GLY A 21 6.08 9.49 8.85
C GLY A 21 5.91 8.83 10.21
N PRO A 22 5.44 9.61 11.22
CA PRO A 22 5.33 9.12 12.58
C PRO A 22 4.32 7.98 12.71
N TRP A 23 4.67 7.03 13.59
CA TRP A 23 3.82 5.89 13.92
C TRP A 23 3.51 4.96 12.75
N CYS A 24 4.26 5.06 11.64
CA CYS A 24 4.15 4.11 10.55
C CYS A 24 4.76 2.76 10.95
N ILE A 25 4.22 1.69 10.37
CA ILE A 25 4.76 0.34 10.54
C ILE A 25 5.02 -0.22 9.15
N VAL A 26 6.26 -0.59 8.87
CA VAL A 26 6.67 -1.18 7.59
C VAL A 26 7.26 -2.56 7.88
N GLU A 27 6.63 -3.59 7.34
CA GLU A 27 6.99 -4.97 7.62
C GLU A 27 8.08 -5.50 6.67
N ASP A 28 8.43 -6.76 6.82
CA ASP A 28 9.43 -7.43 5.99
C ASP A 28 8.98 -7.48 4.52
N ASN A 29 9.95 -7.54 3.61
CA ASN A 29 9.67 -7.72 2.18
C ASN A 29 8.78 -6.64 1.57
N VAL A 30 8.89 -5.42 2.09
CA VAL A 30 8.24 -4.24 1.53
C VAL A 30 9.26 -3.51 0.68
N LYS A 31 8.83 -3.00 -0.48
CA LYS A 31 9.69 -2.19 -1.36
C LYS A 31 9.06 -0.81 -1.52
N ILE A 32 9.78 0.21 -1.11
CA ILE A 32 9.33 1.60 -1.18
C ILE A 32 10.29 2.38 -2.07
N ALA A 33 9.79 2.87 -3.18
CA ALA A 33 10.58 3.53 -4.22
C ALA A 33 10.89 4.99 -3.87
N SER A 34 11.67 5.62 -4.75
CA SER A 34 12.08 7.01 -4.63
C SER A 34 10.87 7.95 -4.56
N GLY A 35 10.95 8.95 -3.69
CA GLY A 35 9.93 9.99 -3.60
C GLY A 35 8.61 9.57 -2.97
N VAL A 36 8.49 8.35 -2.51
CA VAL A 36 7.29 7.89 -1.80
C VAL A 36 7.17 8.65 -0.47
N ARG A 37 5.94 8.99 -0.12
CA ARG A 37 5.66 9.66 1.13
C ARG A 37 4.54 8.95 1.87
N LEU A 38 4.87 8.37 3.03
CA LEU A 38 3.88 7.81 3.95
C LEU A 38 3.65 8.83 5.07
N GLU A 39 2.42 9.29 5.22
CA GLU A 39 2.09 10.22 6.30
C GLU A 39 1.97 9.43 7.63
N ALA A 40 1.24 9.92 8.60
CA ALA A 40 1.21 9.28 9.91
C ALA A 40 0.39 7.98 9.93
N ARG A 41 0.80 7.02 10.74
CA ARG A 41 0.03 5.81 11.05
C ARG A 41 -0.31 4.95 9.84
N VAL A 42 0.54 4.93 8.84
CA VAL A 42 0.38 4.04 7.69
C VAL A 42 1.01 2.70 8.03
N ARG A 43 0.28 1.62 7.80
CA ARG A 43 0.83 0.28 7.97
C ARG A 43 1.01 -0.36 6.60
N VAL A 44 2.23 -0.75 6.30
CA VAL A 44 2.57 -1.45 5.06
C VAL A 44 2.93 -2.88 5.42
N VAL A 45 2.07 -3.80 5.02
CA VAL A 45 2.20 -5.22 5.34
C VAL A 45 3.15 -5.89 4.35
N SER A 46 3.72 -7.03 4.74
CA SER A 46 4.68 -7.78 3.94
C SER A 46 4.23 -7.97 2.49
N CYS A 47 5.20 -8.02 1.58
CA CYS A 47 4.98 -8.26 0.15
C CYS A 47 4.18 -7.14 -0.55
N THR A 48 4.35 -5.91 -0.08
CA THR A 48 3.78 -4.72 -0.71
C THR A 48 4.87 -3.93 -1.41
N GLU A 49 4.59 -3.47 -2.63
CA GLU A 49 5.50 -2.62 -3.39
C GLU A 49 4.80 -1.31 -3.70
N ILE A 50 5.49 -0.19 -3.46
CA ILE A 50 4.96 1.16 -3.69
C ILE A 50 5.88 1.87 -4.68
N GLY A 51 5.32 2.28 -5.81
CA GLY A 51 6.04 2.93 -6.90
C GLY A 51 6.40 4.39 -6.61
N GLU A 52 7.29 4.94 -7.43
CA GLU A 52 7.86 6.27 -7.24
C GLU A 52 6.80 7.37 -7.08
N ASN A 53 7.10 8.32 -6.21
CA ASN A 53 6.31 9.53 -5.97
C ASN A 53 4.87 9.31 -5.53
N THR A 54 4.52 8.11 -5.10
CA THR A 54 3.20 7.81 -4.54
C THR A 54 3.10 8.39 -3.12
N LYS A 55 1.96 9.01 -2.83
CA LYS A 55 1.66 9.56 -1.51
C LYS A 55 0.56 8.77 -0.84
N VAL A 56 0.79 8.37 0.40
CA VAL A 56 -0.17 7.60 1.20
C VAL A 56 -0.49 8.40 2.46
N PHE A 57 -1.75 8.70 2.66
CA PHE A 57 -2.19 9.53 3.77
C PHE A 57 -2.53 8.70 5.01
N ASP A 58 -2.86 9.40 6.09
CA ASP A 58 -2.96 8.85 7.43
C ASP A 58 -3.89 7.65 7.55
N GLY A 59 -3.46 6.66 8.32
CA GLY A 59 -4.30 5.54 8.74
C GLY A 59 -4.55 4.46 7.69
N CYS A 60 -3.90 4.53 6.52
CA CYS A 60 -4.04 3.50 5.50
C CYS A 60 -3.40 2.18 5.93
N VAL A 61 -4.00 1.07 5.52
CA VAL A 61 -3.44 -0.26 5.69
C VAL A 61 -3.26 -0.89 4.31
N LEU A 62 -2.02 -1.13 3.94
CA LEU A 62 -1.66 -1.58 2.61
C LEU A 62 -1.11 -3.00 2.66
N GLY A 63 -1.77 -3.92 1.98
CA GLY A 63 -1.27 -5.28 1.81
C GLY A 63 -1.77 -6.29 2.84
N GLU A 64 -2.77 -5.95 3.64
CA GLU A 64 -3.32 -6.88 4.63
C GLU A 64 -3.92 -8.10 3.94
N ALA A 65 -4.02 -9.20 4.68
CA ALA A 65 -4.59 -10.43 4.17
C ALA A 65 -6.03 -10.21 3.66
N PRO A 66 -6.42 -10.89 2.58
CA PRO A 66 -7.76 -10.76 2.05
C PRO A 66 -8.84 -11.11 3.08
N GLN A 67 -10.00 -10.46 2.95
CA GLN A 67 -11.18 -10.78 3.74
C GLN A 67 -11.93 -11.97 3.16
N ASP A 68 -11.22 -12.87 2.50
CA ASP A 68 -11.76 -14.05 1.85
C ASP A 68 -11.49 -15.27 2.74
N LEU A 69 -12.53 -15.99 3.12
CA LEU A 69 -12.40 -17.20 3.94
C LEU A 69 -11.59 -18.31 3.27
N LYS A 70 -11.42 -18.22 1.95
CA LYS A 70 -10.61 -19.19 1.19
C LYS A 70 -9.13 -18.87 1.23
N TYR A 71 -8.74 -17.68 1.69
CA TYR A 71 -7.34 -17.31 1.76
C TYR A 71 -6.61 -18.16 2.80
N ASN A 72 -5.53 -18.80 2.38
CA ASN A 72 -4.78 -19.72 3.23
C ASN A 72 -3.32 -19.26 3.42
N GLN A 73 -3.12 -17.97 3.61
CA GLN A 73 -1.82 -17.35 3.90
C GLN A 73 -0.74 -17.59 2.81
N GLU A 74 -1.16 -17.70 1.56
CA GLU A 74 -0.23 -17.81 0.44
C GLU A 74 0.62 -16.55 0.31
N GLU A 75 1.82 -16.68 -0.22
CA GLU A 75 2.68 -15.54 -0.51
C GLU A 75 2.18 -14.84 -1.77
N THR A 76 1.41 -13.80 -1.58
CA THR A 76 0.86 -12.97 -2.65
C THR A 76 1.19 -11.51 -2.40
N PHE A 77 0.89 -10.64 -3.35
CA PHE A 77 1.41 -9.29 -3.36
C PHE A 77 0.34 -8.23 -3.49
N LEU A 78 0.66 -7.03 -2.99
CA LEU A 78 0.00 -5.78 -3.37
C LEU A 78 1.04 -4.94 -4.10
N LYS A 79 0.72 -4.50 -5.31
CA LYS A 79 1.61 -3.65 -6.11
C LYS A 79 0.92 -2.33 -6.41
N ILE A 80 1.52 -1.25 -5.96
CA ILE A 80 1.02 0.11 -6.17
C ILE A 80 1.97 0.82 -7.12
N GLY A 81 1.43 1.41 -8.18
CA GLY A 81 2.20 2.08 -9.20
C GLY A 81 2.77 3.41 -8.78
N LYS A 82 3.21 4.18 -9.78
CA LYS A 82 3.86 5.49 -9.60
C LYS A 82 2.83 6.60 -9.56
N ASN A 83 3.16 7.69 -8.88
CA ASN A 83 2.37 8.92 -8.86
C ASN A 83 0.93 8.73 -8.41
N CYS A 84 0.67 7.74 -7.57
CA CYS A 84 -0.64 7.52 -6.99
C CYS A 84 -0.85 8.41 -5.76
N ILE A 85 -2.11 8.68 -5.47
CA ILE A 85 -2.52 9.37 -4.23
C ILE A 85 -3.54 8.47 -3.54
N ILE A 86 -3.20 8.02 -2.34
CA ILE A 86 -4.07 7.17 -1.54
C ILE A 86 -4.43 7.95 -0.29
N ARG A 87 -5.67 8.41 -0.22
CA ARG A 87 -6.13 9.27 0.87
C ARG A 87 -6.38 8.47 2.15
N GLU A 88 -6.84 9.15 3.17
CA GLU A 88 -6.89 8.65 4.55
C GLU A 88 -7.76 7.39 4.69
N TYR A 89 -7.27 6.48 5.53
CA TYR A 89 -8.00 5.28 5.96
C TYR A 89 -8.44 4.34 4.84
N CYS A 90 -7.74 4.34 3.73
CA CYS A 90 -7.93 3.33 2.70
C CYS A 90 -7.39 1.97 3.18
N THR A 91 -8.03 0.91 2.74
CA THR A 91 -7.57 -0.46 2.99
C THR A 91 -7.42 -1.19 1.66
N LEU A 92 -6.21 -1.67 1.39
CA LEU A 92 -5.89 -2.38 0.16
C LEU A 92 -5.40 -3.77 0.54
N ASN A 93 -6.13 -4.80 0.12
CA ASN A 93 -5.74 -6.17 0.45
C ASN A 93 -4.80 -6.73 -0.61
N ARG A 94 -3.94 -7.67 -0.19
CA ARG A 94 -3.06 -8.40 -1.12
C ARG A 94 -3.90 -9.35 -1.97
N GLY A 95 -3.29 -9.87 -3.04
CA GLY A 95 -3.93 -10.86 -3.88
C GLY A 95 -4.11 -12.20 -3.20
N THR A 96 -4.83 -13.08 -3.87
CA THR A 96 -4.92 -14.48 -3.53
C THR A 96 -4.13 -15.31 -4.55
N ILE A 97 -4.12 -16.62 -4.40
CA ILE A 97 -3.47 -17.51 -5.36
C ILE A 97 -4.11 -17.41 -6.76
N ALA A 98 -5.34 -16.92 -6.85
CA ALA A 98 -6.05 -16.79 -8.12
C ALA A 98 -5.30 -15.93 -9.14
N SER A 99 -4.73 -14.79 -8.71
CA SER A 99 -3.93 -13.94 -9.60
C SER A 99 -2.55 -13.63 -9.03
N GLY A 100 -2.30 -13.90 -7.76
CA GLY A 100 -1.03 -13.66 -7.09
C GLY A 100 -0.84 -12.23 -6.63
N SER A 101 -1.64 -11.28 -7.06
CA SER A 101 -1.48 -9.87 -6.68
C SER A 101 -2.76 -9.06 -6.81
N THR A 102 -2.84 -8.00 -6.01
CA THR A 102 -3.74 -6.87 -6.23
C THR A 102 -2.88 -5.77 -6.83
N GLU A 103 -3.35 -5.09 -7.86
CA GLU A 103 -2.53 -4.10 -8.58
C GLU A 103 -3.25 -2.78 -8.75
N ILE A 104 -2.57 -1.71 -8.37
CA ILE A 104 -2.97 -0.33 -8.58
C ILE A 104 -2.02 0.24 -9.61
N SER A 105 -2.52 0.64 -10.77
CA SER A 105 -1.68 1.19 -11.84
C SER A 105 -1.23 2.62 -11.51
N ASP A 106 -0.46 3.22 -12.42
CA ASP A 106 0.10 4.55 -12.21
C ASP A 106 -0.97 5.65 -12.20
N GLY A 107 -0.74 6.70 -11.44
CA GLY A 107 -1.58 7.89 -11.45
C GLY A 107 -2.98 7.73 -10.87
N VAL A 108 -3.22 6.71 -10.08
CA VAL A 108 -4.53 6.44 -9.48
C VAL A 108 -4.76 7.35 -8.26
N LEU A 109 -5.98 7.86 -8.13
CA LEU A 109 -6.42 8.55 -6.93
C LEU A 109 -7.48 7.72 -6.22
N LEU A 110 -7.17 7.29 -5.00
CA LEU A 110 -8.14 6.66 -4.11
C LEU A 110 -8.53 7.68 -3.04
N MET A 111 -9.80 8.07 -3.00
CA MET A 111 -10.28 8.99 -1.98
C MET A 111 -10.39 8.28 -0.63
N ALA A 112 -10.66 9.03 0.43
CA ALA A 112 -10.68 8.49 1.79
C ALA A 112 -11.68 7.34 1.93
N TYR A 113 -11.31 6.37 2.76
CA TYR A 113 -12.12 5.19 3.11
C TYR A 113 -12.43 4.25 1.94
N VAL A 114 -11.64 4.30 0.87
CA VAL A 114 -11.79 3.34 -0.24
C VAL A 114 -11.22 2.00 0.20
N HIS A 115 -11.93 0.93 -0.13
CA HIS A 115 -11.44 -0.43 0.05
C HIS A 115 -11.20 -1.09 -1.30
N VAL A 116 -9.99 -1.62 -1.49
CA VAL A 116 -9.64 -2.40 -2.68
C VAL A 116 -9.51 -3.86 -2.24
N ALA A 117 -10.43 -4.69 -2.72
CA ALA A 117 -10.46 -6.11 -2.40
C ALA A 117 -9.32 -6.86 -3.11
N HIS A 118 -9.10 -8.09 -2.67
CA HIS A 118 -8.07 -8.96 -3.24
C HIS A 118 -8.25 -9.17 -4.75
N ASP A 119 -7.12 -9.30 -5.44
CA ASP A 119 -7.07 -9.59 -6.88
C ASP A 119 -7.70 -8.52 -7.78
N CYS A 120 -8.06 -7.35 -7.25
CA CYS A 120 -8.55 -6.24 -8.05
C CYS A 120 -7.40 -5.63 -8.85
N ARG A 121 -7.75 -5.06 -10.01
CA ARG A 121 -6.82 -4.28 -10.82
C ARG A 121 -7.45 -2.93 -11.10
N ILE A 122 -6.77 -1.87 -10.66
CA ILE A 122 -7.23 -0.50 -10.86
C ILE A 122 -6.42 0.09 -12.01
N GLY A 123 -7.10 0.51 -13.07
CA GLY A 123 -6.47 1.01 -14.28
C GLY A 123 -5.81 2.37 -14.09
N GLU A 124 -4.86 2.69 -14.98
CA GLU A 124 -4.09 3.92 -14.94
C GLU A 124 -4.99 5.15 -14.93
N GLY A 125 -4.69 6.11 -14.07
CA GLY A 125 -5.41 7.37 -13.96
C GLY A 125 -6.81 7.28 -13.36
N ALA A 126 -7.21 6.12 -12.85
CA ALA A 126 -8.55 5.96 -12.26
C ALA A 126 -8.71 6.84 -11.02
N VAL A 127 -9.94 7.31 -10.81
CA VAL A 127 -10.32 8.06 -9.61
C VAL A 127 -11.47 7.31 -8.94
N ILE A 128 -11.27 6.89 -7.70
CA ILE A 128 -12.28 6.13 -6.96
C ILE A 128 -12.78 6.99 -5.79
N ALA A 129 -14.10 7.21 -5.77
CA ALA A 129 -14.74 8.09 -4.80
C ALA A 129 -14.75 7.49 -3.39
N ASN A 130 -15.01 8.34 -2.41
CA ASN A 130 -15.00 8.00 -0.99
C ASN A 130 -15.90 6.80 -0.67
N ALA A 131 -15.40 5.92 0.20
CA ALA A 131 -16.11 4.74 0.69
C ALA A 131 -16.58 3.78 -0.42
N CYS A 132 -15.97 3.86 -1.59
CA CYS A 132 -16.22 2.93 -2.69
C CYS A 132 -15.52 1.61 -2.43
N GLN A 133 -16.13 0.52 -2.84
CA GLN A 133 -15.58 -0.81 -2.62
C GLN A 133 -15.48 -1.64 -3.89
#